data_d9602809b3302299789043bc5d3892b2
#
_entry.id   d9602809b3302299789043bc5d3892b2
#
_cell.length_a   1.000
_cell.length_b   1.000
_cell.length_c   1.000
_cell.angle_alpha   90.00
_cell.angle_beta   90.00
_cell.angle_gamma   90.00
#
_symmetry.space_group_name_H-M   'P 1'
#
loop_
_entity.id
_entity.type
_entity.pdbx_description
1 polymer ?
#
loop_
_entity_poly.entity_id
_entity_poly.type
_entity_poly.pdbx_seq_one_letter_code
_entity_poly.pdbx_strand_id
1 'polypeptide(L)'
;MQNTFNEEDKNLGQSGELKRGLKARHLNMIALGGAIGTGIFLALGDTIKQAGPGGAIAAYVLIGIMVYFLMTSLGEMATFMPDSGSFSVYATKFVDPALGFALGWNYWYNWAITVAAEMVAGSLIMKFWFPSTPPVIWSVVFLALIVILNLLSAKSYGESEFWFAGIKVVTVIVLLFLGVCMIFRIINGNAVGFKIFTVGEAPFVGGFKTIFLVYLIAGISFQGTELIGVAAV
;
A
#
# COMPACT_ATOMS: atom_id res chain seq x y z
N MET A 1 -8.81 -50.23 -13.85
CA MET A 1 -9.26 -49.36 -12.72
C MET A 1 -8.22 -48.34 -12.25
N GLN A 2 -6.94 -48.48 -12.55
CA GLN A 2 -5.87 -47.52 -12.13
C GLN A 2 -5.69 -46.31 -13.06
N ASN A 3 -6.17 -46.35 -14.29
CA ASN A 3 -5.98 -45.22 -15.25
C ASN A 3 -7.05 -44.11 -15.16
N THR A 4 -8.20 -44.36 -14.55
CA THR A 4 -9.27 -43.35 -14.42
C THR A 4 -8.99 -42.34 -13.30
N PHE A 5 -8.30 -42.74 -12.22
CA PHE A 5 -7.90 -41.83 -11.13
C PHE A 5 -6.85 -40.79 -11.56
N ASN A 6 -5.97 -41.14 -12.49
CA ASN A 6 -4.92 -40.22 -12.96
C ASN A 6 -5.42 -39.16 -13.96
N GLU A 7 -6.55 -39.36 -14.62
CA GLU A 7 -7.14 -38.37 -15.51
C GLU A 7 -8.06 -37.38 -14.79
N GLU A 8 -8.76 -37.83 -13.74
CA GLU A 8 -9.55 -36.92 -12.89
C GLU A 8 -8.68 -35.98 -12.06
N ASP A 9 -7.56 -36.45 -11.51
CA ASP A 9 -6.59 -35.59 -10.80
C ASP A 9 -5.92 -34.56 -11.73
N LYS A 10 -5.65 -34.91 -12.98
CA LYS A 10 -5.14 -33.96 -13.98
C LYS A 10 -6.16 -32.90 -14.37
N ASN A 11 -7.44 -33.24 -14.42
CA ASN A 11 -8.50 -32.32 -14.75
C ASN A 11 -8.88 -31.39 -13.58
N LEU A 12 -8.69 -31.83 -12.34
CA LEU A 12 -8.87 -30.99 -11.15
C LEU A 12 -7.73 -29.96 -10.99
N GLY A 13 -6.53 -30.27 -11.47
CA GLY A 13 -5.40 -29.33 -11.49
C GLY A 13 -5.45 -28.26 -12.57
N GLN A 14 -6.22 -28.47 -13.66
CA GLN A 14 -6.31 -27.53 -14.78
C GLN A 14 -7.47 -26.52 -14.67
N SER A 15 -8.42 -26.73 -13.78
CA SER A 15 -9.60 -25.85 -13.65
C SER A 15 -9.36 -24.57 -12.83
N GLY A 16 -8.16 -24.35 -12.31
CA GLY A 16 -7.80 -23.20 -11.49
C GLY A 16 -6.69 -22.29 -12.04
N GLU A 17 -6.16 -22.53 -13.22
CA GLU A 17 -5.13 -21.64 -13.79
C GLU A 17 -5.74 -20.28 -14.15
N LEU A 18 -5.40 -19.28 -13.35
CA LEU A 18 -5.71 -17.89 -13.63
C LEU A 18 -5.07 -17.48 -14.96
N LYS A 19 -5.88 -16.97 -15.90
CA LYS A 19 -5.38 -16.47 -17.17
C LYS A 19 -4.46 -15.27 -16.92
N ARG A 20 -3.17 -15.39 -17.24
CA ARG A 20 -2.18 -14.31 -17.17
C ARG A 20 -2.53 -13.20 -18.18
N GLY A 21 -3.39 -12.27 -17.77
CA GLY A 21 -3.80 -11.12 -18.59
C GLY A 21 -2.95 -9.87 -18.44
N LEU A 22 -2.11 -9.80 -17.39
CA LEU A 22 -1.29 -8.65 -17.06
C LEU A 22 0.12 -8.76 -17.70
N LYS A 23 0.61 -7.63 -18.23
CA LYS A 23 1.99 -7.52 -18.72
C LYS A 23 2.92 -7.11 -17.59
N ALA A 24 4.23 -7.38 -17.68
CA ALA A 24 5.24 -6.99 -16.68
C ALA A 24 5.18 -5.49 -16.32
N ARG A 25 4.89 -4.60 -17.28
CA ARG A 25 4.69 -3.17 -17.00
C ARG A 25 3.53 -2.90 -16.03
N HIS A 26 2.43 -3.67 -16.15
CA HIS A 26 1.29 -3.53 -15.26
C HIS A 26 1.65 -4.00 -13.85
N LEU A 27 2.32 -5.14 -13.71
CA LEU A 27 2.78 -5.66 -12.43
C LEU A 27 3.72 -4.70 -11.71
N ASN A 28 4.70 -4.14 -12.43
CA ASN A 28 5.62 -3.16 -11.84
C ASN A 28 4.89 -1.89 -11.37
N MET A 29 3.90 -1.42 -12.13
CA MET A 29 3.12 -0.24 -11.74
C MET A 29 2.13 -0.54 -10.62
N ILE A 30 1.54 -1.73 -10.58
CA ILE A 30 0.71 -2.20 -9.44
C ILE A 30 1.56 -2.24 -8.16
N ALA A 31 2.78 -2.76 -8.25
CA ALA A 31 3.70 -2.80 -7.12
C ALA A 31 4.06 -1.40 -6.61
N LEU A 32 4.44 -0.48 -7.52
CA LEU A 32 4.75 0.91 -7.17
C LEU A 32 3.52 1.66 -6.67
N GLY A 33 2.38 1.51 -7.35
CA GLY A 33 1.13 2.16 -6.97
C GLY A 33 0.55 1.64 -5.65
N GLY A 34 0.73 0.34 -5.36
CA GLY A 34 0.37 -0.26 -4.07
C GLY A 34 1.24 0.26 -2.93
N ALA A 35 2.56 0.39 -3.16
CA ALA A 35 3.50 0.91 -2.17
C ALA A 35 3.29 2.42 -1.87
N ILE A 36 2.73 3.20 -2.81
CA ILE A 36 2.43 4.63 -2.65
C ILE A 36 0.93 4.79 -2.34
N GLY A 37 0.58 4.69 -1.08
CA GLY A 37 -0.79 4.83 -0.58
C GLY A 37 -1.07 6.21 0.05
N THR A 38 -2.27 6.35 0.63
CA THR A 38 -2.71 7.55 1.36
C THR A 38 -1.84 7.85 2.57
N GLY A 39 -1.14 6.87 3.11
CA GLY A 39 -0.22 7.06 4.24
C GLY A 39 0.82 8.16 4.01
N ILE A 40 1.43 8.21 2.82
CA ILE A 40 2.41 9.27 2.49
C ILE A 40 1.71 10.63 2.31
N PHE A 41 0.55 10.66 1.69
CA PHE A 41 -0.12 11.93 1.36
C PHE A 41 -0.89 12.55 2.53
N LEU A 42 -1.46 11.74 3.41
CA LEU A 42 -2.29 12.21 4.53
C LEU A 42 -1.62 12.03 5.89
N ALA A 43 -1.00 10.88 6.14
CA ALA A 43 -0.51 10.55 7.47
C ALA A 43 0.88 11.12 7.78
N LEU A 44 1.72 11.39 6.76
CA LEU A 44 3.09 11.86 6.97
C LEU A 44 3.11 13.22 7.70
N GLY A 45 2.22 14.15 7.34
CA GLY A 45 2.13 15.45 7.97
C GLY A 45 1.80 15.35 9.46
N ASP A 46 0.83 14.52 9.82
CA ASP A 46 0.45 14.27 11.21
C ASP A 46 1.54 13.54 11.98
N THR A 47 2.24 12.60 11.34
CA THR A 47 3.38 11.90 11.93
C THR A 47 4.49 12.88 12.33
N ILE A 48 4.85 13.80 11.42
CA ILE A 48 5.87 14.83 11.69
C ILE A 48 5.39 15.78 12.80
N LYS A 49 4.12 16.17 12.78
CA LYS A 49 3.55 17.05 13.83
C LYS A 49 3.57 16.41 15.20
N GLN A 50 3.26 15.12 15.32
CA GLN A 50 3.16 14.41 16.59
C GLN A 50 4.51 14.01 17.17
N ALA A 51 5.41 13.47 16.36
CA ALA A 51 6.69 12.91 16.82
C ALA A 51 7.93 13.77 16.50
N GLY A 52 7.71 14.86 15.77
CA GLY A 52 8.79 15.66 15.21
C GLY A 52 9.44 14.99 13.99
N PRO A 53 10.29 15.73 13.27
CA PRO A 53 10.93 15.21 12.05
C PRO A 53 11.84 14.01 12.31
N GLY A 54 12.59 13.99 13.41
CA GLY A 54 13.44 12.87 13.82
C GLY A 54 12.63 11.63 14.20
N GLY A 55 11.54 11.83 14.97
CA GLY A 55 10.64 10.74 15.37
C GLY A 55 9.92 10.11 14.16
N ALA A 56 9.47 10.93 13.23
CA ALA A 56 8.89 10.44 11.96
C ALA A 56 9.90 9.60 11.16
N ILE A 57 11.12 10.12 10.95
CA ILE A 57 12.18 9.38 10.26
C ILE A 57 12.46 8.05 10.94
N ALA A 58 12.61 8.05 12.27
CA ALA A 58 12.87 6.83 13.03
C ALA A 58 11.75 5.80 12.86
N ALA A 59 10.48 6.20 12.93
CA ALA A 59 9.32 5.33 12.73
C ALA A 59 9.30 4.73 11.32
N TYR A 60 9.47 5.55 10.29
CA TYR A 60 9.47 5.07 8.89
C TYR A 60 10.66 4.16 8.57
N VAL A 61 11.85 4.44 9.12
CA VAL A 61 13.03 3.57 8.95
C VAL A 61 12.82 2.21 9.61
N LEU A 62 12.29 2.19 10.83
CA LEU A 62 12.02 0.93 11.54
C LEU A 62 11.00 0.07 10.80
N ILE A 63 9.89 0.66 10.33
CA ILE A 63 8.90 -0.05 9.50
C ILE A 63 9.53 -0.50 8.19
N GLY A 64 10.29 0.35 7.52
CA GLY A 64 10.97 0.01 6.26
C GLY A 64 11.89 -1.21 6.39
N ILE A 65 12.65 -1.30 7.48
CA ILE A 65 13.49 -2.47 7.78
C ILE A 65 12.63 -3.72 7.97
N MET A 66 11.55 -3.63 8.74
CA MET A 66 10.63 -4.75 8.95
C MET A 66 10.01 -5.22 7.62
N VAL A 67 9.51 -4.29 6.82
CA VAL A 67 8.91 -4.59 5.51
C VAL A 67 9.94 -5.18 4.55
N TYR A 68 11.18 -4.70 4.56
CA TYR A 68 12.25 -5.27 3.75
C TYR A 68 12.46 -6.76 4.04
N PHE A 69 12.56 -7.17 5.30
CA PHE A 69 12.70 -8.58 5.65
C PHE A 69 11.45 -9.40 5.30
N LEU A 70 10.26 -8.85 5.53
CA LEU A 70 9.01 -9.49 5.16
C LEU A 70 8.93 -9.73 3.64
N MET A 71 9.26 -8.72 2.84
CA MET A 71 9.21 -8.81 1.38
C MET A 71 10.28 -9.73 0.80
N THR A 72 11.47 -9.78 1.41
CA THR A 72 12.52 -10.74 1.03
C THR A 72 12.03 -12.17 1.27
N SER A 73 11.49 -12.45 2.46
CA SER A 73 10.94 -13.78 2.79
C SER A 73 9.77 -14.16 1.87
N LEU A 74 8.88 -13.21 1.58
CA LEU A 74 7.75 -13.45 0.66
C LEU A 74 8.25 -13.76 -0.76
N GLY A 75 9.27 -13.04 -1.24
CA GLY A 75 9.87 -13.27 -2.56
C GLY A 75 10.52 -14.66 -2.68
N GLU A 76 11.22 -15.11 -1.64
CA GLU A 76 11.80 -16.47 -1.58
C GLU A 76 10.70 -17.53 -1.60
N MET A 77 9.65 -17.36 -0.81
CA MET A 77 8.51 -18.29 -0.77
C MET A 77 7.75 -18.34 -2.10
N ALA A 78 7.47 -17.19 -2.71
CA ALA A 78 6.79 -17.12 -4.00
C ALA A 78 7.62 -17.73 -5.15
N THR A 79 8.95 -17.66 -5.05
CA THR A 79 9.85 -18.31 -6.02
C THR A 79 9.90 -19.82 -5.81
N PHE A 80 9.91 -20.26 -4.56
CA PHE A 80 9.96 -21.68 -4.21
C PHE A 80 8.64 -22.40 -4.50
N MET A 81 7.52 -21.77 -4.19
CA MET A 81 6.18 -22.33 -4.36
C MET A 81 5.23 -21.24 -4.86
N PRO A 82 5.17 -21.01 -6.18
CA PRO A 82 4.24 -20.04 -6.76
C PRO A 82 2.80 -20.53 -6.59
N ASP A 83 2.04 -19.83 -5.75
CA ASP A 83 0.64 -20.13 -5.45
C ASP A 83 -0.16 -18.84 -5.28
N SER A 84 -1.32 -18.77 -5.95
CA SER A 84 -2.19 -17.58 -5.93
C SER A 84 -2.76 -17.26 -4.54
N GLY A 85 -2.83 -18.23 -3.64
CA GLY A 85 -3.21 -18.04 -2.25
C GLY A 85 -2.10 -17.47 -1.37
N SER A 86 -0.85 -17.39 -1.89
CA SER A 86 0.30 -16.75 -1.24
C SER A 86 0.41 -17.07 0.26
N PHE A 87 0.39 -16.07 1.14
CA PHE A 87 0.69 -16.26 2.57
C PHE A 87 -0.26 -17.22 3.30
N SER A 88 -1.53 -17.31 2.92
CA SER A 88 -2.47 -18.23 3.56
C SER A 88 -2.14 -19.68 3.21
N VAL A 89 -1.73 -19.93 1.96
CA VAL A 89 -1.29 -21.26 1.52
C VAL A 89 0.05 -21.62 2.15
N TYR A 90 1.00 -20.70 2.20
CA TYR A 90 2.30 -20.92 2.85
C TYR A 90 2.12 -21.24 4.33
N ALA A 91 1.30 -20.47 5.05
CA ALA A 91 1.01 -20.75 6.46
C ALA A 91 0.32 -22.11 6.67
N THR A 92 -0.65 -22.45 5.81
CA THR A 92 -1.33 -23.75 5.86
C THR A 92 -0.35 -24.90 5.68
N LYS A 93 0.59 -24.77 4.75
CA LYS A 93 1.50 -25.84 4.37
C LYS A 93 2.69 -25.99 5.31
N PHE A 94 3.25 -24.86 5.79
CA PHE A 94 4.52 -24.87 6.54
C PHE A 94 4.35 -24.66 8.05
N VAL A 95 3.17 -24.21 8.50
CA VAL A 95 2.92 -23.98 9.92
C VAL A 95 1.71 -24.80 10.39
N ASP A 96 0.50 -24.34 10.06
CA ASP A 96 -0.73 -24.98 10.52
C ASP A 96 -1.93 -24.54 9.67
N PRO A 97 -2.89 -25.43 9.32
CA PRO A 97 -4.07 -25.08 8.56
C PRO A 97 -4.96 -24.00 9.23
N ALA A 98 -5.05 -23.99 10.56
CA ALA A 98 -5.84 -22.99 11.28
C ALA A 98 -5.22 -21.59 11.14
N LEU A 99 -3.87 -21.49 11.16
CA LEU A 99 -3.18 -20.24 10.92
C LEU A 99 -3.40 -19.75 9.48
N GLY A 100 -3.32 -20.65 8.49
CA GLY A 100 -3.58 -20.31 7.10
C GLY A 100 -4.99 -19.76 6.88
N PHE A 101 -6.00 -20.40 7.49
CA PHE A 101 -7.39 -19.92 7.48
C PHE A 101 -7.52 -18.53 8.13
N ALA A 102 -6.92 -18.35 9.31
CA ALA A 102 -6.96 -17.08 10.02
C ALA A 102 -6.30 -15.95 9.22
N LEU A 103 -5.15 -16.22 8.57
CA LEU A 103 -4.46 -15.24 7.72
C LEU A 103 -5.27 -14.88 6.48
N GLY A 104 -5.95 -15.81 5.84
CA GLY A 104 -6.83 -15.54 4.71
C GLY A 104 -7.96 -14.58 5.09
N TRP A 105 -8.65 -14.83 6.21
CA TRP A 105 -9.69 -13.95 6.72
C TRP A 105 -9.15 -12.60 7.17
N ASN A 106 -8.01 -12.56 7.83
CA ASN A 106 -7.37 -11.32 8.24
C ASN A 106 -7.00 -10.45 7.04
N TYR A 107 -6.47 -11.05 5.98
CA TYR A 107 -6.12 -10.34 4.76
C TYR A 107 -7.34 -9.77 4.04
N TRP A 108 -8.41 -10.56 3.92
CA TRP A 108 -9.68 -10.07 3.38
C TRP A 108 -10.25 -8.90 4.20
N TYR A 109 -10.29 -9.04 5.53
CA TYR A 109 -10.78 -7.99 6.42
C TYR A 109 -9.95 -6.71 6.34
N ASN A 110 -8.62 -6.85 6.30
CA ASN A 110 -7.70 -5.73 6.13
C ASN A 110 -8.04 -4.92 4.88
N TRP A 111 -8.21 -5.57 3.73
CA TRP A 111 -8.55 -4.86 2.50
C TRP A 111 -9.97 -4.29 2.48
N ALA A 112 -10.93 -4.97 3.08
CA ALA A 112 -12.30 -4.44 3.21
C ALA A 112 -12.33 -3.13 4.03
N ILE A 113 -11.61 -3.07 5.14
CA ILE A 113 -11.48 -1.86 5.97
C ILE A 113 -10.66 -0.78 5.24
N THR A 114 -9.62 -1.17 4.52
CA THR A 114 -8.81 -0.22 3.74
C THR A 114 -9.64 0.50 2.69
N VAL A 115 -10.49 -0.20 1.93
CA VAL A 115 -11.39 0.44 0.97
C VAL A 115 -12.29 1.49 1.67
N ALA A 116 -12.86 1.15 2.82
CA ALA A 116 -13.69 2.10 3.57
C ALA A 116 -12.88 3.33 4.03
N ALA A 117 -11.67 3.12 4.54
CA ALA A 117 -10.78 4.20 4.97
C ALA A 117 -10.36 5.12 3.81
N GLU A 118 -10.07 4.54 2.64
CA GLU A 118 -9.73 5.29 1.42
C GLU A 118 -10.89 6.15 0.93
N MET A 119 -12.14 5.66 1.03
CA MET A 119 -13.34 6.45 0.69
C MET A 119 -13.46 7.68 1.60
N VAL A 120 -13.23 7.50 2.89
CA VAL A 120 -13.24 8.61 3.87
C VAL A 120 -12.09 9.58 3.57
N ALA A 121 -10.89 9.08 3.36
CA ALA A 121 -9.71 9.90 3.03
C ALA A 121 -9.95 10.74 1.77
N GLY A 122 -10.43 10.14 0.69
CA GLY A 122 -10.79 10.84 -0.55
C GLY A 122 -11.84 11.93 -0.31
N SER A 123 -12.87 11.65 0.48
CA SER A 123 -13.91 12.62 0.79
C SER A 123 -13.39 13.83 1.59
N LEU A 124 -12.42 13.62 2.49
CA LEU A 124 -11.77 14.70 3.24
C LEU A 124 -10.92 15.60 2.34
N ILE A 125 -10.21 15.02 1.36
CA ILE A 125 -9.45 15.78 0.38
C ILE A 125 -10.38 16.67 -0.44
N MET A 126 -11.54 16.16 -0.86
CA MET A 126 -12.53 16.93 -1.63
C MET A 126 -13.09 18.13 -0.88
N LYS A 127 -13.07 18.14 0.45
CA LYS A 127 -13.46 19.32 1.23
C LYS A 127 -12.60 20.56 0.98
N PHE A 128 -11.37 20.38 0.50
CA PHE A 128 -10.52 21.51 0.15
C PHE A 128 -11.10 22.34 -0.98
N TRP A 129 -11.67 21.69 -2.00
CA TRP A 129 -12.29 22.37 -3.14
C TRP A 129 -13.80 22.64 -2.95
N PHE A 130 -14.48 21.78 -2.21
CA PHE A 130 -15.93 21.81 -2.01
C PHE A 130 -16.30 21.77 -0.52
N PRO A 131 -16.00 22.83 0.25
CA PRO A 131 -16.15 22.80 1.71
C PRO A 131 -17.61 22.65 2.18
N SER A 132 -18.58 23.11 1.37
CA SER A 132 -20.02 23.03 1.69
C SER A 132 -20.67 21.69 1.37
N THR A 133 -19.99 20.81 0.62
CA THR A 133 -20.56 19.51 0.21
C THR A 133 -20.37 18.49 1.32
N PRO A 134 -21.43 17.75 1.72
CA PRO A 134 -21.30 16.66 2.69
C PRO A 134 -20.30 15.59 2.22
N PRO A 135 -19.35 15.14 3.05
CA PRO A 135 -18.33 14.15 2.67
C PRO A 135 -18.90 12.84 2.12
N VAL A 136 -20.07 12.44 2.62
CA VAL A 136 -20.75 11.19 2.21
C VAL A 136 -21.01 11.16 0.70
N ILE A 137 -21.33 12.29 0.08
CA ILE A 137 -21.58 12.36 -1.37
C ILE A 137 -20.33 11.92 -2.13
N TRP A 138 -19.15 12.42 -1.74
CA TRP A 138 -17.88 12.07 -2.35
C TRP A 138 -17.50 10.61 -2.11
N SER A 139 -17.76 10.09 -0.91
CA SER A 139 -17.52 8.66 -0.61
C SER A 139 -18.38 7.77 -1.52
N VAL A 140 -19.66 8.11 -1.75
CA VAL A 140 -20.54 7.36 -2.66
C VAL A 140 -20.06 7.46 -4.11
N VAL A 141 -19.63 8.64 -4.57
CA VAL A 141 -19.09 8.82 -5.92
C VAL A 141 -17.85 7.97 -6.13
N PHE A 142 -16.90 7.99 -5.19
CA PHE A 142 -15.67 7.19 -5.29
C PHE A 142 -15.96 5.70 -5.23
N LEU A 143 -16.88 5.27 -4.36
CA LEU A 143 -17.31 3.86 -4.29
C LEU A 143 -17.92 3.42 -5.64
N ALA A 144 -18.80 4.23 -6.22
CA ALA A 144 -19.40 3.93 -7.53
C ALA A 144 -18.33 3.82 -8.63
N LEU A 145 -17.35 4.72 -8.65
CA LEU A 145 -16.23 4.68 -9.59
C LEU A 145 -15.40 3.38 -9.43
N ILE A 146 -15.08 2.99 -8.19
CA ILE A 146 -14.34 1.76 -7.93
C ILE A 146 -15.13 0.53 -8.36
N VAL A 147 -16.43 0.48 -8.06
CA VAL A 147 -17.30 -0.63 -8.52
C VAL A 147 -17.31 -0.72 -10.04
N ILE A 148 -17.48 0.40 -10.74
CA ILE A 148 -17.45 0.43 -12.21
C ILE A 148 -16.10 -0.08 -12.74
N LEU A 149 -14.98 0.39 -12.18
CA LEU A 149 -13.64 -0.06 -12.59
C LEU A 149 -13.44 -1.57 -12.37
N ASN A 150 -13.97 -2.12 -11.27
CA ASN A 150 -13.90 -3.55 -10.98
C ASN A 150 -14.77 -4.42 -11.87
N LEU A 151 -15.82 -3.85 -12.49
CA LEU A 151 -16.65 -4.56 -13.49
C LEU A 151 -15.99 -4.62 -14.87
N LEU A 152 -14.90 -3.89 -15.08
CA LEU A 152 -14.15 -3.93 -16.33
C LEU A 152 -13.32 -5.21 -16.44
N SER A 153 -12.82 -5.49 -17.65
CA SER A 153 -11.92 -6.61 -17.87
C SER A 153 -10.59 -6.44 -17.13
N ALA A 154 -9.92 -7.54 -16.78
CA ALA A 154 -8.62 -7.53 -16.12
C ALA A 154 -7.56 -6.67 -16.88
N LYS A 155 -7.63 -6.67 -18.21
CA LYS A 155 -6.76 -5.83 -19.06
C LYS A 155 -7.05 -4.35 -18.87
N SER A 156 -8.33 -3.95 -18.85
CA SER A 156 -8.75 -2.55 -18.65
C SER A 156 -8.42 -2.08 -17.23
N TYR A 157 -8.60 -2.95 -16.25
CA TYR A 157 -8.21 -2.69 -14.88
C TYR A 157 -6.69 -2.45 -14.77
N GLY A 158 -5.86 -3.33 -15.32
CA GLY A 158 -4.40 -3.17 -15.31
C GLY A 158 -3.91 -1.91 -16.02
N GLU A 159 -4.58 -1.49 -17.09
CA GLU A 159 -4.26 -0.22 -17.78
C GLU A 159 -4.66 0.99 -16.94
N SER A 160 -5.83 0.97 -16.30
CA SER A 160 -6.26 2.03 -15.38
C SER A 160 -5.31 2.18 -14.20
N GLU A 161 -4.92 1.07 -13.57
CA GLU A 161 -3.99 1.06 -12.46
C GLU A 161 -2.61 1.58 -12.88
N PHE A 162 -2.14 1.25 -14.08
CA PHE A 162 -0.90 1.80 -14.64
C PHE A 162 -0.90 3.34 -14.65
N TRP A 163 -1.97 3.95 -15.10
CA TRP A 163 -2.07 5.42 -15.16
C TRP A 163 -2.24 6.03 -13.78
N PHE A 164 -3.06 5.45 -12.90
CA PHE A 164 -3.23 5.93 -11.53
C PHE A 164 -1.93 5.83 -10.72
N ALA A 165 -1.20 4.72 -10.85
CA ALA A 165 0.11 4.57 -10.24
C ALA A 165 1.11 5.59 -10.80
N GLY A 166 1.08 5.85 -12.12
CA GLY A 166 1.90 6.87 -12.77
C GLY A 166 1.67 8.27 -12.18
N ILE A 167 0.43 8.66 -11.95
CA ILE A 167 0.07 9.94 -11.32
C ILE A 167 0.67 10.02 -9.91
N LYS A 168 0.55 8.96 -9.10
CA LYS A 168 1.12 8.91 -7.73
C LYS A 168 2.64 9.10 -7.76
N VAL A 169 3.33 8.38 -8.63
CA VAL A 169 4.79 8.46 -8.78
C VAL A 169 5.24 9.86 -9.18
N VAL A 170 4.59 10.44 -10.20
CA VAL A 170 4.88 11.82 -10.64
C VAL A 170 4.65 12.82 -9.51
N THR A 171 3.55 12.68 -8.77
CA THR A 171 3.24 13.55 -7.63
C THR A 171 4.33 13.49 -6.56
N VAL A 172 4.82 12.29 -6.21
CA VAL A 172 5.91 12.14 -5.25
C VAL A 172 7.20 12.78 -5.75
N ILE A 173 7.55 12.58 -7.04
CA ILE A 173 8.74 13.20 -7.63
C ILE A 173 8.64 14.73 -7.58
N VAL A 174 7.48 15.29 -7.93
CA VAL A 174 7.25 16.75 -7.89
C VAL A 174 7.35 17.27 -6.45
N LEU A 175 6.77 16.57 -5.47
CA LEU A 175 6.87 16.95 -4.05
C LEU A 175 8.34 16.93 -3.56
N LEU A 176 9.10 15.90 -3.92
CA LEU A 176 10.52 15.82 -3.57
C LEU A 176 11.32 16.97 -4.22
N PHE A 177 11.09 17.23 -5.50
CA PHE A 177 11.73 18.33 -6.21
C PHE A 177 11.40 19.69 -5.56
N LEU A 178 10.12 19.96 -5.28
CA LEU A 178 9.71 21.20 -4.59
C LEU A 178 10.32 21.28 -3.19
N GLY A 179 10.39 20.19 -2.45
CA GLY A 179 11.03 20.14 -1.13
C GLY A 179 12.53 20.51 -1.22
N VAL A 180 13.24 19.96 -2.18
CA VAL A 180 14.65 20.32 -2.43
C VAL A 180 14.79 21.81 -2.79
N CYS A 181 13.94 22.33 -3.68
CA CYS A 181 13.93 23.74 -4.04
C CYS A 181 13.67 24.66 -2.83
N MET A 182 12.80 24.26 -1.91
CA MET A 182 12.55 25.01 -0.66
C MET A 182 13.75 24.99 0.29
N ILE A 183 14.43 23.83 0.43
CA ILE A 183 15.65 23.71 1.25
C ILE A 183 16.74 24.65 0.75
N PHE A 184 16.94 24.74 -0.55
CA PHE A 184 17.98 25.55 -1.19
C PHE A 184 17.59 27.00 -1.53
N ARG A 185 16.45 27.50 -1.05
CA ARG A 185 15.92 28.86 -1.31
C ARG A 185 15.58 29.17 -2.77
N ILE A 186 15.37 28.19 -3.61
CA ILE A 186 15.13 28.46 -5.05
C ILE A 186 13.74 29.09 -5.26
N ILE A 187 12.74 28.69 -4.47
CA ILE A 187 11.32 29.10 -4.68
C ILE A 187 10.87 30.16 -3.69
N ASN A 188 11.41 30.24 -2.49
CA ASN A 188 10.94 31.17 -1.45
C ASN A 188 12.13 31.79 -0.71
N GLY A 189 12.12 33.11 -0.50
CA GLY A 189 13.26 33.89 0.04
C GLY A 189 13.80 33.47 1.40
N ASN A 190 13.11 32.58 2.16
CA ASN A 190 13.54 32.07 3.44
C ASN A 190 13.95 30.61 3.34
N ALA A 191 15.25 30.30 3.54
CA ALA A 191 15.68 28.90 3.63
C ALA A 191 15.09 28.26 4.89
N VAL A 192 14.30 27.23 4.69
CA VAL A 192 13.83 26.41 5.79
C VAL A 192 15.01 25.56 6.33
N GLY A 193 15.81 25.00 5.43
CA GLY A 193 17.01 24.21 5.75
C GLY A 193 16.71 23.15 6.82
N PHE A 194 17.68 22.94 7.70
CA PHE A 194 17.54 22.03 8.85
C PHE A 194 16.93 22.69 10.10
N LYS A 195 16.42 23.92 9.99
CA LYS A 195 15.82 24.62 11.16
C LYS A 195 14.67 23.84 11.79
N ILE A 196 13.91 23.08 10.98
CA ILE A 196 12.81 22.23 11.48
C ILE A 196 13.29 21.21 12.52
N PHE A 197 14.56 20.80 12.48
CA PHE A 197 15.13 19.86 13.45
C PHE A 197 15.56 20.53 14.77
N THR A 198 15.46 21.85 14.90
CA THR A 198 15.93 22.62 16.07
C THR A 198 14.87 23.53 16.66
N VAL A 199 13.63 23.50 16.15
CA VAL A 199 12.51 24.33 16.63
C VAL A 199 11.72 23.60 17.72
N GLY A 200 11.53 24.23 18.86
CA GLY A 200 10.75 23.68 19.96
C GLY A 200 11.39 22.42 20.56
N GLU A 201 10.61 21.34 20.66
CA GLU A 201 11.06 20.03 21.14
C GLU A 201 11.70 19.17 20.05
N ALA A 202 11.85 19.69 18.83
CA ALA A 202 12.47 18.94 17.74
C ALA A 202 13.92 18.54 18.09
N PRO A 203 14.44 17.43 17.52
CA PRO A 203 13.85 16.59 16.49
C PRO A 203 12.84 15.54 16.96
N PHE A 204 12.70 15.29 18.29
CA PHE A 204 11.88 14.23 18.88
C PHE A 204 10.82 14.83 19.81
N VAL A 205 9.65 15.11 19.27
CA VAL A 205 8.52 15.65 20.02
C VAL A 205 7.83 14.54 20.82
N GLY A 206 7.49 14.80 22.10
CA GLY A 206 6.78 13.87 22.97
C GLY A 206 7.54 12.59 23.36
N GLY A 207 8.84 12.53 23.06
CA GLY A 207 9.73 11.46 23.45
C GLY A 207 9.44 10.10 22.80
N PHE A 208 9.97 9.04 23.41
CA PHE A 208 9.95 7.69 22.84
C PHE A 208 8.54 7.10 22.67
N LYS A 209 7.60 7.44 23.55
CA LYS A 209 6.20 6.99 23.47
C LYS A 209 5.53 7.45 22.18
N THR A 210 5.81 8.66 21.75
CA THR A 210 5.21 9.22 20.52
C THR A 210 5.75 8.54 19.26
N ILE A 211 7.02 8.14 19.26
CA ILE A 211 7.59 7.35 18.16
C ILE A 211 6.82 6.04 17.97
N PHE A 212 6.47 5.36 19.08
CA PHE A 212 5.65 4.14 19.02
C PHE A 212 4.24 4.39 18.47
N LEU A 213 3.60 5.50 18.83
CA LEU A 213 2.29 5.85 18.31
C LEU A 213 2.33 6.08 16.80
N VAL A 214 3.31 6.87 16.33
CA VAL A 214 3.45 7.16 14.90
C VAL A 214 4.00 5.99 14.09
N TYR A 215 4.66 5.01 14.74
CA TYR A 215 5.08 3.76 14.11
C TYR A 215 3.91 2.99 13.49
N LEU A 216 2.77 2.92 14.19
CA LEU A 216 1.56 2.29 13.65
C LEU A 216 1.02 3.06 12.44
N ILE A 217 1.04 4.38 12.50
CA ILE A 217 0.63 5.24 11.37
C ILE A 217 1.58 5.07 10.19
N ALA A 218 2.89 5.02 10.44
CA ALA A 218 3.89 4.76 9.41
C ALA A 218 3.68 3.38 8.75
N GLY A 219 3.25 2.37 9.53
CA GLY A 219 2.94 1.03 9.02
C GLY A 219 1.87 1.03 7.92
N ILE A 220 0.84 1.85 8.06
CA ILE A 220 -0.21 2.01 7.05
C ILE A 220 0.36 2.55 5.73
N SER A 221 1.42 3.35 5.79
CA SER A 221 2.07 3.90 4.58
C SER A 221 2.80 2.83 3.74
N PHE A 222 3.11 1.67 4.31
CA PHE A 222 3.75 0.54 3.62
C PHE A 222 2.76 -0.55 3.23
N GLN A 223 1.47 -0.38 3.55
CA GLN A 223 0.42 -1.32 3.14
C GLN A 223 0.32 -1.37 1.62
N GLY A 224 0.20 -2.58 1.07
CA GLY A 224 0.11 -2.81 -0.38
C GLY A 224 1.44 -3.19 -1.03
N THR A 225 2.58 -3.11 -0.31
CA THR A 225 3.86 -3.61 -0.83
C THR A 225 3.82 -5.11 -1.10
N GLU A 226 3.03 -5.86 -0.32
CA GLU A 226 2.84 -7.30 -0.44
C GLU A 226 2.04 -7.72 -1.69
N LEU A 227 1.32 -6.80 -2.32
CA LEU A 227 0.50 -7.08 -3.52
C LEU A 227 1.32 -7.68 -4.66
N ILE A 228 2.61 -7.33 -4.77
CA ILE A 228 3.47 -7.91 -5.79
C ILE A 228 3.61 -9.43 -5.61
N GLY A 229 3.69 -9.90 -4.36
CA GLY A 229 3.77 -11.34 -4.06
C GLY A 229 2.49 -12.11 -4.37
N VAL A 230 1.34 -11.42 -4.35
CA VAL A 230 0.03 -12.01 -4.69
C VAL A 230 -0.25 -11.92 -6.20
N ALA A 231 0.17 -10.84 -6.84
CA ALA A 231 -0.13 -10.57 -8.26
C ALA A 231 0.89 -11.21 -9.23
N ALA A 232 2.05 -11.63 -8.75
CA ALA A 232 3.13 -12.18 -9.59
C ALA A 232 2.96 -13.66 -9.93
N VAL A 233 1.99 -14.36 -9.34
CA VAL A 233 1.77 -15.81 -9.48
C VAL A 233 0.70 -16.16 -10.51
#